data_4da69060193739fd26ca7488a55fc59e
#
_entry.id   4da69060193739fd26ca7488a55fc59e
#
_cell.length_a   1.000
_cell.length_b   1.000
_cell.length_c   1.000
_cell.angle_alpha   90.00
_cell.angle_beta   90.00
_cell.angle_gamma   90.00
#
_symmetry.space_group_name_H-M   'P 1'
#
loop_
_entity.id
_entity.type
_entity.pdbx_description
1 polymer ?
#
loop_
_entity_poly.entity_id
_entity_poly.type
_entity_poly.pdbx_seq_one_letter_code
_entity_poly.pdbx_strand_id
1 'polypeptide(L)'
;MKPSVSTHSEQDALREVLLLEFVRLNAAHFQGGLKMPVVVVSMRKTYGGYYQPRLHRIVVSWQAHREHGLEETLNTFRHEVAHIVHPHHRADFWALAYALGVTRRYASTPLVKLPVRLPKYHYVCPVCSKQILRHRRLKLSSCASCDPRFNPKFVLRLIPRETPGPESCAPGK
;
A
#
# COMPACT_ATOMS: atom_id res chain seq x y z
N MET A 1 -8.07 20.14 -0.68
CA MET A 1 -7.13 21.18 -1.12
C MET A 1 -6.58 20.78 -2.49
N LYS A 2 -6.71 21.64 -3.51
CA LYS A 2 -6.03 21.44 -4.80
C LYS A 2 -4.54 21.71 -4.60
N PRO A 3 -3.61 20.90 -5.19
CA PRO A 3 -2.19 21.17 -5.09
C PRO A 3 -1.85 22.53 -5.69
N SER A 4 -0.96 23.27 -5.03
CA SER A 4 -0.48 24.55 -5.54
C SER A 4 0.42 24.32 -6.77
N VAL A 5 0.59 25.35 -7.62
CA VAL A 5 1.45 25.29 -8.82
C VAL A 5 2.89 24.87 -8.48
N SER A 6 3.42 25.26 -7.31
CA SER A 6 4.76 24.86 -6.84
C SER A 6 4.88 23.34 -6.62
N THR A 7 3.83 22.68 -6.13
CA THR A 7 3.85 21.24 -5.87
C THR A 7 3.96 20.41 -7.16
N HIS A 8 3.40 20.87 -8.26
CA HIS A 8 3.52 20.18 -9.56
C HIS A 8 4.96 20.28 -10.10
N SER A 9 5.58 21.45 -10.02
CA SER A 9 6.97 21.64 -10.44
C SER A 9 7.94 20.76 -9.65
N GLU A 10 7.76 20.63 -8.34
CA GLU A 10 8.58 19.77 -7.47
C GLU A 10 8.39 18.27 -7.79
N GLN A 11 7.16 17.85 -8.11
CA GLN A 11 6.88 16.46 -8.52
C GLN A 11 7.49 16.15 -9.89
N ASP A 12 7.49 17.11 -10.82
CA ASP A 12 8.11 16.96 -12.13
C ASP A 12 9.64 16.87 -11.99
N ALA A 13 10.25 17.70 -11.15
CA ALA A 13 11.67 17.61 -10.85
C ALA A 13 12.05 16.24 -10.23
N LEU A 14 11.26 15.75 -9.28
CA LEU A 14 11.48 14.40 -8.74
C LEU A 14 11.36 13.34 -9.83
N ARG A 15 10.37 13.44 -10.71
CA ARG A 15 10.19 12.48 -11.81
C ARG A 15 11.42 12.45 -12.72
N GLU A 16 12.01 13.59 -13.03
CA GLU A 16 13.24 13.69 -13.84
C GLU A 16 14.42 13.01 -13.15
N VAL A 17 14.60 13.22 -11.83
CA VAL A 17 15.65 12.54 -11.05
C VAL A 17 15.47 11.02 -11.13
N LEU A 18 14.23 10.51 -10.99
CA LEU A 18 13.95 9.07 -11.06
C LEU A 18 14.18 8.50 -12.46
N LEU A 19 13.88 9.26 -13.52
CA LEU A 19 14.17 8.87 -14.90
C LEU A 19 15.68 8.80 -15.16
N LEU A 20 16.45 9.76 -14.69
CA LEU A 20 17.92 9.74 -14.78
C LEU A 20 18.51 8.55 -14.01
N GLU A 21 17.99 8.27 -12.81
CA GLU A 21 18.41 7.08 -12.05
C GLU A 21 18.09 5.79 -12.81
N PHE A 22 16.92 5.68 -13.45
CA PHE A 22 16.60 4.53 -14.29
C PHE A 22 17.60 4.36 -15.43
N VAL A 23 17.93 5.44 -16.16
CA VAL A 23 18.90 5.41 -17.25
C VAL A 23 20.26 4.91 -16.76
N ARG A 24 20.73 5.45 -15.63
CA ARG A 24 21.98 5.03 -14.98
C ARG A 24 21.97 3.54 -14.64
N LEU A 25 20.90 3.05 -13.98
CA LEU A 25 20.77 1.65 -13.60
C LEU A 25 20.68 0.74 -14.82
N ASN A 26 19.91 1.15 -15.83
CA ASN A 26 19.74 0.38 -17.07
C ASN A 26 21.08 0.22 -17.83
N ALA A 27 21.85 1.28 -17.93
CA ALA A 27 23.17 1.21 -18.55
C ALA A 27 24.14 0.33 -17.74
N ALA A 28 24.19 0.51 -16.42
CA ALA A 28 25.17 -0.17 -15.57
C ALA A 28 24.90 -1.68 -15.37
N HIS A 29 23.63 -2.09 -15.29
CA HIS A 29 23.26 -3.45 -14.90
C HIS A 29 22.56 -4.26 -16.00
N PHE A 30 22.02 -3.59 -17.02
CA PHE A 30 21.21 -4.23 -18.06
C PHE A 30 21.66 -3.89 -19.47
N GLN A 31 22.83 -3.25 -19.63
CA GLN A 31 23.40 -2.86 -20.94
C GLN A 31 22.41 -2.04 -21.81
N GLY A 32 21.52 -1.27 -21.16
CA GLY A 32 20.46 -0.53 -21.85
C GLY A 32 19.26 -1.38 -22.30
N GLY A 33 19.24 -2.68 -21.95
CA GLY A 33 18.25 -3.62 -22.49
C GLY A 33 16.83 -3.51 -21.87
N LEU A 34 16.64 -2.80 -20.76
CA LEU A 34 15.31 -2.59 -20.22
C LEU A 34 14.56 -1.48 -20.96
N LYS A 35 13.31 -1.75 -21.31
CA LYS A 35 12.41 -0.70 -21.81
C LYS A 35 12.19 0.37 -20.73
N MET A 36 12.16 1.63 -21.12
CA MET A 36 11.86 2.76 -20.22
C MET A 36 10.44 2.62 -19.65
N PRO A 37 10.27 2.56 -18.30
CA PRO A 37 8.94 2.57 -17.69
C PRO A 37 8.34 3.98 -17.68
N VAL A 38 7.02 4.06 -17.59
CA VAL A 38 6.35 5.31 -17.27
C VAL A 38 6.52 5.58 -15.77
N VAL A 39 7.20 6.64 -15.41
CA VAL A 39 7.37 7.06 -14.01
C VAL A 39 6.31 8.08 -13.63
N VAL A 40 5.56 7.78 -12.55
CA VAL A 40 4.48 8.64 -12.02
C VAL A 40 4.75 8.96 -10.56
N VAL A 41 4.77 10.23 -10.22
CA VAL A 41 4.76 10.72 -8.84
C VAL A 41 3.31 10.94 -8.42
N SER A 42 2.86 10.25 -7.39
CA SER A 42 1.45 10.19 -6.98
C SER A 42 1.24 10.73 -5.58
N MET A 43 0.15 11.45 -5.36
CA MET A 43 -0.28 11.94 -4.05
C MET A 43 -0.82 10.84 -3.10
N ARG A 44 -0.83 9.58 -3.53
CA ARG A 44 -1.29 8.46 -2.68
C ARG A 44 -0.38 8.27 -1.47
N LYS A 45 -1.02 8.05 -0.31
CA LYS A 45 -0.35 7.94 1.00
C LYS A 45 -0.13 6.50 1.48
N THR A 46 -0.60 5.52 0.70
CA THR A 46 -0.70 4.11 1.18
C THR A 46 0.56 3.29 0.95
N TYR A 47 1.39 3.67 -0.02
CA TYR A 47 2.59 2.91 -0.43
C TYR A 47 3.72 3.88 -0.74
N GLY A 48 4.97 3.50 -0.48
CA GLY A 48 6.16 4.24 -0.92
C GLY A 48 6.28 4.26 -2.44
N GLY A 49 6.03 3.12 -3.05
CA GLY A 49 6.00 2.92 -4.49
C GLY A 49 5.39 1.57 -4.85
N TYR A 50 5.18 1.34 -6.13
CA TYR A 50 4.83 0.05 -6.71
C TYR A 50 5.03 0.02 -8.23
N TYR A 51 5.38 -1.15 -8.76
CA TYR A 51 5.44 -1.42 -10.19
C TYR A 51 4.12 -2.02 -10.70
N GLN A 52 3.66 -1.57 -11.87
CA GLN A 52 2.49 -2.11 -12.58
C GLN A 52 2.90 -2.76 -13.89
N PRO A 53 3.05 -4.10 -13.96
CA PRO A 53 3.53 -4.78 -15.16
C PRO A 53 2.69 -4.51 -16.40
N ARG A 54 1.36 -4.54 -16.28
CA ARG A 54 0.44 -4.35 -17.42
C ARG A 54 0.58 -2.99 -18.12
N LEU A 55 0.99 -1.97 -17.38
CA LEU A 55 1.17 -0.61 -17.89
C LEU A 55 2.64 -0.23 -18.04
N HIS A 56 3.55 -1.15 -17.70
CA HIS A 56 4.98 -0.90 -17.61
C HIS A 56 5.26 0.42 -16.89
N ARG A 57 4.72 0.58 -15.68
CA ARG A 57 4.71 1.84 -14.94
C ARG A 57 5.20 1.66 -13.51
N ILE A 58 6.11 2.54 -13.09
CA ILE A 58 6.52 2.68 -11.69
C ILE A 58 5.81 3.91 -11.11
N VAL A 59 5.15 3.71 -9.98
CA VAL A 59 4.49 4.78 -9.23
C VAL A 59 5.23 4.99 -7.92
N VAL A 60 5.57 6.25 -7.60
CA VAL A 60 6.25 6.65 -6.37
C VAL A 60 5.36 7.64 -5.61
N SER A 61 5.33 7.54 -4.29
CA SER A 61 4.53 8.41 -3.44
C SER A 61 5.24 9.73 -3.17
N TRP A 62 4.61 10.84 -3.55
CA TRP A 62 5.06 12.19 -3.21
C TRP A 62 5.08 12.43 -1.70
N GLN A 63 4.07 11.91 -0.98
CA GLN A 63 4.01 12.05 0.46
C GLN A 63 5.20 11.34 1.14
N ALA A 64 5.52 10.12 0.69
CA ALA A 64 6.67 9.38 1.18
C ALA A 64 7.99 10.13 0.93
N HIS A 65 8.13 10.70 -0.27
CA HIS A 65 9.29 11.52 -0.61
C HIS A 65 9.45 12.71 0.35
N ARG A 66 8.37 13.42 0.63
CA ARG A 66 8.40 14.57 1.56
C ARG A 66 8.72 14.19 3.00
N GLU A 67 8.31 13.01 3.44
CA GLU A 67 8.52 12.54 4.81
C GLU A 67 9.91 11.94 5.02
N HIS A 68 10.46 11.25 4.01
CA HIS A 68 11.67 10.44 4.16
C HIS A 68 12.83 10.88 3.26
N GLY A 69 12.61 11.85 2.39
CA GLY A 69 13.64 12.43 1.53
C GLY A 69 13.96 11.59 0.28
N LEU A 70 14.97 12.08 -0.45
CA LEU A 70 15.35 11.55 -1.76
C LEU A 70 15.95 10.14 -1.66
N GLU A 71 16.83 9.89 -0.68
CA GLU A 71 17.50 8.59 -0.53
C GLU A 71 16.52 7.44 -0.34
N GLU A 72 15.51 7.59 0.53
CA GLU A 72 14.49 6.56 0.74
C GLU A 72 13.60 6.40 -0.50
N THR A 73 13.38 7.49 -1.22
CA THR A 73 12.65 7.47 -2.50
C THR A 73 13.42 6.70 -3.56
N LEU A 74 14.73 6.90 -3.68
CA LEU A 74 15.60 6.16 -4.58
C LEU A 74 15.68 4.68 -4.19
N ASN A 75 15.77 4.38 -2.90
CA ASN A 75 15.74 3.00 -2.39
C ASN A 75 14.44 2.28 -2.82
N THR A 76 13.30 2.95 -2.65
CA THR A 76 12.00 2.44 -3.12
C THR A 76 11.98 2.30 -4.64
N PHE A 77 12.44 3.30 -5.38
CA PHE A 77 12.46 3.27 -6.85
C PHE A 77 13.31 2.12 -7.40
N ARG A 78 14.51 1.89 -6.86
CA ARG A 78 15.40 0.78 -7.22
C ARG A 78 14.74 -0.58 -6.97
N HIS A 79 14.00 -0.70 -5.86
CA HIS A 79 13.20 -1.89 -5.56
C HIS A 79 12.15 -2.14 -6.66
N GLU A 80 11.44 -1.09 -7.10
CA GLU A 80 10.43 -1.21 -8.16
C GLU A 80 11.06 -1.48 -9.54
N VAL A 81 12.28 -1.00 -9.80
CA VAL A 81 13.05 -1.36 -11.00
C VAL A 81 13.38 -2.87 -11.01
N ALA A 82 13.74 -3.44 -9.86
CA ALA A 82 13.98 -4.89 -9.75
C ALA A 82 12.72 -5.72 -10.09
N HIS A 83 11.52 -5.20 -9.82
CA HIS A 83 10.25 -5.83 -10.19
C HIS A 83 9.98 -5.88 -11.70
N ILE A 84 10.67 -5.07 -12.51
CA ILE A 84 10.59 -5.19 -13.97
C ILE A 84 11.09 -6.57 -14.42
N VAL A 85 12.09 -7.11 -13.73
CA VAL A 85 12.73 -8.40 -14.07
C VAL A 85 12.16 -9.54 -13.23
N HIS A 86 12.00 -9.33 -11.93
CA HIS A 86 11.56 -10.35 -10.98
C HIS A 86 10.26 -9.92 -10.28
N PRO A 87 9.10 -10.50 -10.63
CA PRO A 87 7.82 -10.09 -10.06
C PRO A 87 7.63 -10.48 -8.58
N HIS A 88 8.44 -11.43 -8.07
CA HIS A 88 8.30 -11.99 -6.72
C HIS A 88 9.56 -11.78 -5.90
N HIS A 89 9.45 -11.46 -4.62
CA HIS A 89 10.54 -11.23 -3.66
C HIS A 89 11.28 -12.52 -3.28
N ARG A 90 11.77 -13.29 -4.27
CA ARG A 90 12.62 -14.47 -4.07
C ARG A 90 14.10 -14.07 -3.96
N ALA A 91 14.97 -15.06 -3.84
CA ALA A 91 16.42 -14.83 -3.68
C ALA A 91 17.01 -14.05 -4.87
N ASP A 92 16.61 -14.38 -6.09
CA ASP A 92 17.02 -13.73 -7.34
C ASP A 92 16.60 -12.24 -7.37
N PHE A 93 15.36 -11.92 -6.93
CA PHE A 93 14.91 -10.55 -6.76
C PHE A 93 15.82 -9.77 -5.81
N TRP A 94 16.10 -10.33 -4.62
CA TRP A 94 16.91 -9.63 -3.62
C TRP A 94 18.36 -9.47 -4.06
N ALA A 95 18.93 -10.46 -4.74
CA ALA A 95 20.26 -10.34 -5.32
C ALA A 95 20.33 -9.17 -6.31
N LEU A 96 19.36 -9.06 -7.22
CA LEU A 96 19.26 -7.94 -8.15
C LEU A 96 19.03 -6.63 -7.42
N ALA A 97 18.05 -6.57 -6.52
CA ALA A 97 17.71 -5.34 -5.80
C ALA A 97 18.91 -4.75 -5.06
N TYR A 98 19.70 -5.59 -4.38
CA TYR A 98 20.94 -5.15 -3.72
C TYR A 98 22.01 -4.71 -4.72
N ALA A 99 22.14 -5.38 -5.86
CA ALA A 99 23.04 -4.94 -6.94
C ALA A 99 22.64 -3.56 -7.49
N LEU A 100 21.34 -3.26 -7.58
CA LEU A 100 20.80 -1.95 -7.96
C LEU A 100 20.98 -0.86 -6.87
N GLY A 101 21.51 -1.23 -5.70
CA GLY A 101 21.75 -0.30 -4.59
C GLY A 101 20.59 -0.14 -3.62
N VAL A 102 19.68 -1.11 -3.54
CA VAL A 102 18.69 -1.17 -2.44
C VAL A 102 19.42 -1.50 -1.15
N THR A 103 19.32 -0.63 -0.17
CA THR A 103 20.03 -0.75 1.11
C THR A 103 19.21 -1.43 2.20
N ARG A 104 17.89 -1.43 2.08
CA ARG A 104 16.97 -1.95 3.10
C ARG A 104 15.86 -2.79 2.49
N ARG A 105 15.57 -3.92 3.13
CA ARG A 105 14.50 -4.84 2.73
C ARG A 105 13.10 -4.28 2.99
N TYR A 106 12.97 -3.44 4.01
CA TYR A 106 11.71 -2.82 4.42
C TYR A 106 11.94 -1.34 4.67
N ALA A 107 10.93 -0.51 4.42
CA ALA A 107 10.95 0.89 4.81
C ALA A 107 11.20 1.01 6.33
N SER A 108 12.03 1.96 6.73
CA SER A 108 12.45 2.15 8.12
C SER A 108 11.29 2.50 9.05
N THR A 109 10.24 3.07 8.50
CA THR A 109 9.03 3.48 9.22
C THR A 109 7.81 3.19 8.33
N PRO A 110 6.68 2.72 8.87
CA PRO A 110 5.46 2.66 8.09
C PRO A 110 5.12 4.07 7.61
N LEU A 111 5.02 4.22 6.31
CA LEU A 111 4.87 5.49 5.57
C LEU A 111 3.69 6.35 5.98
N VAL A 112 2.73 5.78 6.67
CA VAL A 112 1.63 6.50 7.34
C VAL A 112 1.14 5.55 8.44
N LYS A 113 1.00 6.03 9.66
CA LYS A 113 0.02 5.46 10.58
C LYS A 113 -1.34 5.73 9.94
N LEU A 114 -1.75 4.85 9.02
CA LEU A 114 -3.13 4.89 8.52
C LEU A 114 -4.02 4.88 9.75
N PRO A 115 -4.97 5.81 9.87
CA PRO A 115 -5.94 5.74 10.94
C PRO A 115 -6.52 4.32 10.87
N VAL A 116 -6.39 3.59 11.97
CA VAL A 116 -6.90 2.22 12.08
C VAL A 116 -8.37 2.32 11.70
N ARG A 117 -8.70 1.93 10.47
CA ARG A 117 -10.10 1.90 10.04
C ARG A 117 -10.76 0.83 10.86
N LEU A 118 -11.53 1.25 11.85
CA LEU A 118 -12.33 0.32 12.62
C LEU A 118 -13.24 -0.46 11.65
N PRO A 119 -13.32 -1.79 11.82
CA PRO A 119 -14.18 -2.61 10.98
C PRO A 119 -15.61 -2.08 11.03
N LYS A 120 -16.23 -1.90 9.86
CA LYS A 120 -17.58 -1.32 9.74
C LYS A 120 -18.68 -2.30 10.13
N TYR A 121 -18.41 -3.59 9.99
CA TYR A 121 -19.42 -4.64 10.17
C TYR A 121 -18.95 -5.65 11.19
N HIS A 122 -19.82 -5.94 12.14
CA HIS A 122 -19.61 -6.92 13.19
C HIS A 122 -20.61 -8.08 13.00
N TYR A 123 -20.08 -9.27 12.80
CA TYR A 123 -20.88 -10.48 12.62
C TYR A 123 -20.65 -11.44 13.77
N VAL A 124 -21.68 -12.21 14.10
CA VAL A 124 -21.60 -13.29 15.09
C VAL A 124 -22.14 -14.58 14.51
N CYS A 125 -21.51 -15.68 14.86
CA CYS A 125 -22.05 -17.01 14.58
C CYS A 125 -23.16 -17.33 15.59
N PRO A 126 -24.37 -17.71 15.15
CA PRO A 126 -25.48 -18.00 16.06
C PRO A 126 -25.27 -19.28 16.89
N VAL A 127 -24.29 -20.11 16.52
CA VAL A 127 -24.04 -21.42 17.18
C VAL A 127 -22.85 -21.37 18.12
N CYS A 128 -21.67 -20.89 17.67
CA CYS A 128 -20.46 -20.85 18.48
C CYS A 128 -20.12 -19.46 19.04
N SER A 129 -20.96 -18.46 18.78
CA SER A 129 -20.81 -17.06 19.23
C SER A 129 -19.50 -16.40 18.78
N LYS A 130 -18.74 -17.00 17.85
CA LYS A 130 -17.52 -16.41 17.32
C LYS A 130 -17.83 -15.10 16.63
N GLN A 131 -17.11 -14.05 17.03
CA GLN A 131 -17.23 -12.72 16.45
C GLN A 131 -16.28 -12.55 15.29
N ILE A 132 -16.77 -11.91 14.22
CA ILE A 132 -16.02 -11.67 12.98
C ILE A 132 -16.19 -10.23 12.58
N LEU A 133 -15.11 -9.48 12.57
CA LEU A 133 -15.07 -8.08 12.17
C LEU A 133 -14.68 -7.94 10.69
N ARG A 134 -15.39 -7.10 9.92
CA ARG A 134 -15.16 -6.89 8.49
C ARG A 134 -15.25 -5.41 8.10
N HIS A 135 -14.43 -5.02 7.12
CA HIS A 135 -14.49 -3.67 6.54
C HIS A 135 -15.52 -3.57 5.41
N ARG A 136 -15.90 -4.71 4.82
CA ARG A 136 -16.92 -4.82 3.76
C ARG A 136 -18.07 -5.68 4.23
N ARG A 137 -19.27 -5.36 3.76
CA ARG A 137 -20.46 -6.17 4.04
C ARG A 137 -20.33 -7.55 3.37
N LEU A 138 -20.57 -8.60 4.14
CA LEU A 138 -20.68 -9.95 3.61
C LEU A 138 -22.06 -10.10 2.95
N LYS A 139 -22.11 -10.67 1.75
CA LYS A 139 -23.39 -10.98 1.08
C LYS A 139 -24.05 -12.16 1.76
N LEU A 140 -23.32 -13.30 1.82
CA LEU A 140 -23.75 -14.52 2.47
C LEU A 140 -22.46 -15.29 2.90
N SER A 141 -22.35 -15.63 4.18
CA SER A 141 -21.19 -16.36 4.69
C SER A 141 -21.57 -17.19 5.90
N SER A 142 -21.01 -18.39 6.03
CA SER A 142 -21.14 -19.24 7.19
C SER A 142 -19.87 -19.24 8.03
N CYS A 143 -19.98 -19.69 9.27
CA CYS A 143 -18.86 -19.79 10.20
C CYS A 143 -17.93 -20.94 9.85
N ALA A 144 -16.75 -20.65 9.34
CA ALA A 144 -15.74 -21.67 8.99
C ALA A 144 -15.18 -22.42 10.21
N SER A 145 -15.38 -21.92 11.43
CA SER A 145 -15.00 -22.64 12.66
C SER A 145 -15.99 -23.75 13.04
N CYS A 146 -17.26 -23.59 12.61
CA CYS A 146 -18.29 -24.63 12.83
C CYS A 146 -18.32 -25.63 11.68
N ASP A 147 -18.09 -25.14 10.44
CA ASP A 147 -18.01 -25.98 9.24
C ASP A 147 -17.10 -25.25 8.22
N PRO A 148 -16.02 -25.88 7.74
CA PRO A 148 -15.14 -25.28 6.74
C PRO A 148 -15.83 -25.07 5.36
N ARG A 149 -16.91 -25.80 5.09
CA ARG A 149 -17.75 -25.60 3.91
C ARG A 149 -18.92 -24.69 4.24
N PHE A 150 -19.50 -24.06 3.22
CA PHE A 150 -20.70 -23.26 3.42
C PHE A 150 -21.83 -24.13 3.95
N ASN A 151 -22.39 -23.73 5.10
CA ASN A 151 -23.49 -24.44 5.74
C ASN A 151 -24.54 -23.43 6.24
N PRO A 152 -25.79 -23.52 5.79
CA PRO A 152 -26.86 -22.58 6.16
C PRO A 152 -27.14 -22.50 7.65
N LYS A 153 -26.89 -23.56 8.41
CA LYS A 153 -27.06 -23.57 9.89
C LYS A 153 -26.12 -22.60 10.61
N PHE A 154 -24.99 -22.27 10.02
CA PHE A 154 -23.95 -21.44 10.61
C PHE A 154 -23.82 -20.07 9.94
N VAL A 155 -24.86 -19.61 9.25
CA VAL A 155 -24.84 -18.29 8.60
C VAL A 155 -24.63 -17.19 9.62
N LEU A 156 -23.65 -16.34 9.35
CA LEU A 156 -23.25 -15.24 10.22
C LEU A 156 -24.33 -14.16 10.27
N ARG A 157 -24.67 -13.70 11.46
CA ARG A 157 -25.62 -12.62 11.70
C ARG A 157 -24.87 -11.30 11.89
N LEU A 158 -25.34 -10.25 11.23
CA LEU A 158 -24.85 -8.88 11.43
C LEU A 158 -25.39 -8.36 12.76
N ILE A 159 -24.50 -7.89 13.63
CA ILE A 159 -24.87 -7.15 14.84
C ILE A 159 -24.94 -5.68 14.46
N PRO A 160 -26.07 -4.99 14.68
CA PRO A 160 -26.14 -3.55 14.56
C PRO A 160 -25.11 -2.90 15.49
N ARG A 161 -24.40 -1.87 15.04
CA ARG A 161 -23.63 -1.05 15.96
C ARG A 161 -24.63 -0.25 16.78
N GLU A 162 -24.56 -0.37 18.08
CA GLU A 162 -25.11 0.64 18.96
C GLU A 162 -24.39 1.94 18.65
N THR A 163 -25.07 2.90 18.05
CA THR A 163 -24.59 4.28 17.99
C THR A 163 -24.48 4.74 19.42
N PRO A 164 -23.29 5.17 19.90
CA PRO A 164 -23.24 5.84 21.21
C PRO A 164 -24.22 7.02 21.12
N GLY A 165 -25.23 6.98 21.98
CA GLY A 165 -26.17 8.09 22.12
C GLY A 165 -25.38 9.38 22.41
N PRO A 166 -25.90 10.57 22.05
CA PRO A 166 -25.27 11.81 22.40
C PRO A 166 -25.09 11.84 23.92
N GLU A 167 -23.82 11.86 24.37
CA GLU A 167 -23.52 12.10 25.77
C GLU A 167 -24.19 13.42 26.17
N SER A 168 -25.16 13.31 27.08
CA SER A 168 -25.78 14.47 27.70
C SER A 168 -24.69 15.25 28.44
N CYS A 169 -24.27 16.37 27.88
CA CYS A 169 -23.52 17.37 28.64
C CYS A 169 -24.40 17.83 29.83
N ALA A 170 -24.12 17.24 30.99
CA ALA A 170 -24.63 17.80 32.24
C ALA A 170 -23.84 19.09 32.53
N PRO A 171 -24.51 20.23 32.73
CA PRO A 171 -23.85 21.45 33.15
C PRO A 171 -23.41 21.28 34.60
N GLY A 172 -22.05 21.24 34.80
CA GLY A 172 -21.50 21.35 36.14
C GLY A 172 -21.81 22.69 36.79
N LYS A 173 -22.28 22.62 38.00
CA LYS A 173 -22.42 23.78 38.92
C LYS A 173 -21.04 24.20 39.41
#